data_16a6a4af1cedc2a58d0df8556be14444
#
_entry.id   16a6a4af1cedc2a58d0df8556be14444
#
_cell.length_a   1.000
_cell.length_b   1.000
_cell.length_c   1.000
_cell.angle_alpha   90.00
_cell.angle_beta   90.00
_cell.angle_gamma   90.00
#
_symmetry.space_group_name_H-M   'P 1'
#
loop_
_entity.id
_entity.type
_entity.pdbx_description
1 polymer ?
#
loop_
_entity_poly.entity_id
_entity_poly.type
_entity_poly.pdbx_seq_one_letter_code
_entity_poly.pdbx_strand_id
1 'polypeptide(L)'
;MTQDEQRDNLADQRPAGALRVSRLSLEERAQLLAGESHWKTYDAPGAGIPSLFLSDGPHGLRKQESAQDCMGIAESRPATCFPTASALACSFDPELVERVGAAIGEEARRQGV
;
A
#
# COMPACT_ATOMS: atom_id res chain seq x y z
N MET A 1 -32.45 12.74 23.36
CA MET A 1 -31.30 12.23 22.58
C MET A 1 -30.17 11.95 23.57
N THR A 2 -29.92 10.71 23.84
CA THR A 2 -28.91 10.27 24.82
C THR A 2 -27.51 10.35 24.20
N GLN A 3 -26.45 10.40 25.03
CA GLN A 3 -25.06 10.40 24.53
C GLN A 3 -24.73 9.16 23.69
N ASP A 4 -25.43 8.06 23.90
CA ASP A 4 -25.28 6.83 23.12
C ASP A 4 -25.90 6.96 21.72
N GLU A 5 -27.05 7.61 21.57
CA GLU A 5 -27.67 7.90 20.26
C GLU A 5 -26.82 8.86 19.41
N GLN A 6 -26.06 9.76 20.06
CA GLN A 6 -25.11 10.62 19.35
C GLN A 6 -23.85 9.87 18.91
N ARG A 7 -23.40 8.89 19.67
CA ARG A 7 -22.26 8.03 19.29
C ARG A 7 -22.59 7.11 18.13
N ASP A 8 -23.78 6.53 18.09
CA ASP A 8 -24.24 5.67 17.01
C ASP A 8 -24.42 6.46 15.70
N ASN A 9 -24.89 7.70 15.76
CA ASN A 9 -25.05 8.55 14.58
C ASN A 9 -23.71 9.05 13.99
N LEU A 10 -22.67 9.18 14.82
CA LEU A 10 -21.31 9.47 14.37
C LEU A 10 -20.61 8.25 13.77
N ALA A 11 -20.98 7.04 14.20
CA ALA A 11 -20.43 5.79 13.68
C ALA A 11 -20.85 5.56 12.22
N ASP A 12 -22.06 5.97 11.84
CA ASP A 12 -22.61 5.80 10.49
C ASP A 12 -21.99 6.77 9.44
N GLN A 13 -21.29 7.81 9.89
CA GLN A 13 -20.57 8.76 9.02
C GLN A 13 -19.11 8.39 8.77
N ARG A 14 -18.62 7.29 9.34
CA ARG A 14 -17.24 6.86 9.15
C ARG A 14 -17.04 6.21 7.78
N PRO A 15 -15.92 6.49 7.09
CA PRO A 15 -15.60 5.77 5.86
C PRO A 15 -15.53 4.26 6.11
N ALA A 16 -15.94 3.48 5.12
CA ALA A 16 -16.03 2.01 5.23
C ALA A 16 -14.75 1.34 5.79
N GLY A 17 -13.58 1.93 5.53
CA GLY A 17 -12.31 1.48 6.10
C GLY A 17 -12.22 1.65 7.63
N ALA A 18 -12.74 2.76 8.17
CA ALA A 18 -12.72 3.00 9.61
C ALA A 18 -13.64 2.03 10.39
N LEU A 19 -14.77 1.63 9.77
CA LEU A 19 -15.66 0.62 10.34
C LEU A 19 -15.01 -0.78 10.39
N ARG A 20 -14.21 -1.12 9.40
CA ARG A 20 -13.46 -2.39 9.37
C ARG A 20 -12.43 -2.44 10.51
N VAL A 21 -11.64 -1.39 10.68
CA VAL A 21 -10.61 -1.31 11.73
C VAL A 21 -11.23 -1.31 13.13
N SER A 22 -12.41 -0.73 13.33
CA SER A 22 -13.09 -0.72 14.64
C SER A 22 -13.50 -2.12 15.13
N ARG A 23 -13.60 -3.10 14.24
CA ARG A 23 -13.93 -4.50 14.58
C ARG A 23 -12.71 -5.30 15.03
N LEU A 24 -11.52 -4.77 14.85
CA LEU A 24 -10.27 -5.42 15.22
C LEU A 24 -9.98 -5.27 16.71
N SER A 25 -9.43 -6.30 17.32
CA SER A 25 -8.82 -6.23 18.63
C SER A 25 -7.64 -5.26 18.66
N LEU A 26 -7.18 -4.89 19.84
CA LEU A 26 -5.99 -4.03 19.96
C LEU A 26 -4.75 -4.72 19.38
N GLU A 27 -4.63 -6.03 19.58
CA GLU A 27 -3.52 -6.83 19.06
C GLU A 27 -3.51 -6.88 17.53
N GLU A 28 -4.65 -7.16 16.89
CA GLU A 28 -4.79 -7.13 15.43
C GLU A 28 -4.49 -5.75 14.85
N ARG A 29 -4.91 -4.66 15.50
CA ARG A 29 -4.56 -3.30 15.08
C ARG A 29 -3.07 -3.05 15.19
N ALA A 30 -2.42 -3.53 16.23
CA ALA A 30 -0.98 -3.41 16.41
C ALA A 30 -0.22 -4.20 15.33
N GLN A 31 -0.70 -5.40 14.97
CA GLN A 31 -0.14 -6.21 13.89
C GLN A 31 -0.23 -5.51 12.53
N LEU A 32 -1.35 -4.85 12.23
CA LEU A 32 -1.50 -4.08 10.98
C LEU A 32 -0.51 -2.91 10.85
N LEU A 33 0.01 -2.40 11.98
CA LEU A 33 1.06 -1.36 11.98
C LEU A 33 2.46 -1.92 11.86
N ALA A 34 2.63 -3.21 12.15
CA ALA A 34 3.86 -3.94 11.94
C ALA A 34 3.83 -4.65 10.58
N GLY A 35 4.98 -4.94 9.98
CA GLY A 35 5.02 -5.81 8.81
C GLY A 35 5.01 -7.28 9.22
N GLU A 36 4.34 -8.13 8.46
CA GLU A 36 4.52 -9.58 8.53
C GLU A 36 5.96 -9.94 8.11
N SER A 37 6.45 -9.23 7.12
CA SER A 37 7.82 -9.31 6.62
C SER A 37 8.28 -7.93 6.15
N HIS A 38 9.46 -7.84 5.53
CA HIS A 38 9.95 -6.59 4.92
C HIS A 38 9.05 -6.10 3.76
N TRP A 39 8.31 -7.01 3.14
CA TRP A 39 7.55 -6.74 1.92
C TRP A 39 6.05 -7.00 2.03
N LYS A 40 5.58 -7.49 3.18
CA LYS A 40 4.17 -7.83 3.37
C LYS A 40 3.59 -7.23 4.64
N THR A 41 2.35 -6.80 4.54
CA THR A 41 1.54 -6.46 5.71
C THR A 41 0.87 -7.71 6.28
N TYR A 42 0.51 -7.67 7.56
CA TYR A 42 -0.43 -8.65 8.11
C TYR A 42 -1.78 -8.54 7.44
N ASP A 43 -2.47 -9.66 7.34
CA ASP A 43 -3.89 -9.69 7.01
C ASP A 43 -4.75 -9.61 8.27
N ALA A 44 -6.02 -9.25 8.10
CA ALA A 44 -7.04 -9.32 9.13
C ALA A 44 -8.35 -9.83 8.49
N PRO A 45 -8.45 -11.16 8.26
CA PRO A 45 -9.56 -11.74 7.50
C PRO A 45 -10.91 -11.52 8.18
N GLY A 46 -10.96 -11.45 9.51
CA GLY A 46 -12.16 -11.12 10.27
C GLY A 46 -12.74 -9.74 9.97
N ALA A 47 -11.90 -8.81 9.49
CA ALA A 47 -12.31 -7.49 9.01
C ALA A 47 -12.30 -7.36 7.48
N GLY A 48 -12.01 -8.43 6.75
CA GLY A 48 -11.88 -8.43 5.29
C GLY A 48 -10.71 -7.59 4.78
N ILE A 49 -9.63 -7.48 5.56
CA ILE A 49 -8.39 -6.77 5.19
C ILE A 49 -7.39 -7.83 4.70
N PRO A 50 -7.02 -7.82 3.42
CA PRO A 50 -6.02 -8.75 2.90
C PRO A 50 -4.60 -8.31 3.26
N SER A 51 -3.65 -9.24 3.28
CA SER A 51 -2.23 -8.90 3.25
C SER A 51 -1.90 -8.21 1.92
N LEU A 52 -1.12 -7.15 1.99
CA LEU A 52 -0.62 -6.42 0.84
C LEU A 52 0.87 -6.70 0.67
N PHE A 53 1.29 -6.91 -0.57
CA PHE A 53 2.70 -6.92 -0.91
C PHE A 53 3.14 -5.50 -1.25
N LEU A 54 4.20 -5.04 -0.59
CA LEU A 54 4.80 -3.73 -0.80
C LEU A 54 6.07 -3.90 -1.64
N SER A 55 6.37 -2.93 -2.44
CA SER A 55 7.62 -2.88 -3.19
C SER A 55 8.15 -1.46 -3.25
N ASP A 56 9.44 -1.34 -3.36
CA ASP A 56 10.09 -0.08 -3.66
C ASP A 56 10.55 -0.02 -5.13
N GLY A 57 11.27 1.02 -5.47
CA GLY A 57 11.93 1.19 -6.75
C GLY A 57 12.21 2.66 -7.02
N PRO A 58 13.48 3.05 -7.21
CA PRO A 58 13.84 4.46 -7.38
C PRO A 58 13.35 5.05 -8.71
N HIS A 59 13.19 4.22 -9.74
CA HIS A 59 12.82 4.66 -11.09
C HIS A 59 11.79 3.72 -11.73
N GLY A 60 10.92 3.14 -10.94
CA GLY A 60 9.93 2.15 -11.34
C GLY A 60 9.83 1.04 -10.30
N LEU A 61 9.14 -0.02 -10.65
CA LEU A 61 8.91 -1.14 -9.74
C LEU A 61 10.19 -1.98 -9.59
N ARG A 62 10.54 -2.33 -8.34
CA ARG A 62 11.61 -3.27 -8.04
C ARG A 62 11.09 -4.38 -7.13
N LYS A 63 10.35 -5.31 -7.72
CA LYS A 63 9.83 -6.46 -6.98
C LYS A 63 10.87 -7.56 -6.89
N GLN A 64 11.21 -7.96 -5.66
CA GLN A 64 12.14 -9.05 -5.41
C GLN A 64 11.54 -10.40 -5.82
N GLU A 65 12.35 -11.29 -6.35
CA GLU A 65 11.96 -12.67 -6.66
C GLU A 65 11.79 -13.48 -5.37
N SER A 66 12.65 -13.27 -4.38
CA SER A 66 12.66 -13.97 -3.10
C SER A 66 12.08 -13.11 -1.98
N ALA A 67 11.14 -13.68 -1.23
CA ALA A 67 10.59 -13.04 -0.04
C ALA A 67 11.63 -12.89 1.10
N GLN A 68 12.75 -13.61 1.06
CA GLN A 68 13.85 -13.55 2.02
C GLN A 68 14.85 -12.45 1.70
N ASP A 69 14.81 -11.87 0.51
CA ASP A 69 15.68 -10.75 0.16
C ASP A 69 15.19 -9.46 0.81
N CYS A 70 15.54 -9.27 2.06
CA CYS A 70 15.17 -8.08 2.83
C CYS A 70 16.00 -6.84 2.48
N MET A 71 17.12 -6.99 1.79
CA MET A 71 18.00 -5.87 1.41
C MET A 71 17.82 -5.42 -0.04
N GLY A 72 17.05 -6.16 -0.84
CA GLY A 72 16.84 -5.83 -2.24
C GLY A 72 18.11 -5.91 -3.10
N ILE A 73 19.03 -6.80 -2.72
CA ILE A 73 20.34 -6.96 -3.40
C ILE A 73 20.30 -8.11 -4.43
N ALA A 74 19.39 -9.07 -4.22
CA ALA A 74 19.21 -10.18 -5.15
C ALA A 74 18.48 -9.75 -6.42
N GLU A 75 18.26 -10.70 -7.32
CA GLU A 75 17.57 -10.44 -8.58
C GLU A 75 16.12 -9.98 -8.37
N SER A 76 15.75 -8.93 -9.09
CA SER A 76 14.39 -8.41 -9.13
C SER A 76 13.73 -8.83 -10.44
N ARG A 77 12.40 -8.87 -10.42
CA ARG A 77 11.64 -9.08 -11.65
C ARG A 77 11.88 -7.93 -12.63
N PRO A 78 11.99 -8.24 -13.93
CA PRO A 78 12.08 -7.20 -14.93
C PRO A 78 10.90 -6.23 -14.85
N ALA A 79 11.20 -4.95 -14.90
CA ALA A 79 10.24 -3.88 -14.84
C ALA A 79 10.71 -2.69 -15.69
N THR A 80 9.80 -1.77 -16.01
CA THR A 80 10.11 -0.57 -16.75
C THR A 80 10.96 0.38 -15.92
N CYS A 81 12.10 0.80 -16.47
CA CYS A 81 12.92 1.85 -15.88
C CYS A 81 12.44 3.21 -16.42
N PHE A 82 11.76 3.97 -15.60
CA PHE A 82 11.33 5.33 -15.90
C PHE A 82 12.46 6.34 -15.65
N PRO A 83 12.34 7.56 -16.18
CA PRO A 83 13.27 8.64 -15.86
C PRO A 83 13.35 8.89 -14.34
N THR A 84 14.47 9.41 -13.89
CA THR A 84 14.65 9.79 -12.48
C THR A 84 13.60 10.83 -12.04
N ALA A 85 13.29 10.88 -10.76
CA ALA A 85 12.36 11.87 -10.22
C ALA A 85 12.81 13.32 -10.53
N SER A 86 14.11 13.59 -10.49
CA SER A 86 14.67 14.88 -10.88
C SER A 86 14.48 15.21 -12.37
N ALA A 87 14.64 14.21 -13.25
CA ALA A 87 14.39 14.39 -14.67
C ALA A 87 12.92 14.65 -14.98
N LEU A 88 12.02 13.91 -14.31
CA LEU A 88 10.57 14.13 -14.40
C LEU A 88 10.18 15.53 -13.91
N ALA A 89 10.76 15.96 -12.79
CA ALA A 89 10.51 17.31 -12.24
C ALA A 89 10.96 18.42 -13.19
N CYS A 90 12.04 18.23 -13.94
CA CYS A 90 12.52 19.18 -14.95
C CYS A 90 11.57 19.35 -16.13
N SER A 91 10.60 18.46 -16.32
CA SER A 91 9.56 18.64 -17.34
C SER A 91 8.59 19.77 -17.01
N PHE A 92 8.41 20.10 -15.74
CA PHE A 92 7.36 21.00 -15.23
C PHE A 92 5.94 20.61 -15.72
N ASP A 93 5.73 19.35 -16.04
CA ASP A 93 4.49 18.78 -16.58
C ASP A 93 3.90 17.78 -15.57
N PRO A 94 2.97 18.22 -14.71
CA PRO A 94 2.34 17.35 -13.72
C PRO A 94 1.51 16.23 -14.36
N GLU A 95 0.94 16.45 -15.56
CA GLU A 95 0.16 15.43 -16.27
C GLU A 95 1.08 14.29 -16.76
N LEU A 96 2.29 14.63 -17.20
CA LEU A 96 3.30 13.62 -17.55
C LEU A 96 3.65 12.76 -16.31
N VAL A 97 3.87 13.40 -15.16
CA VAL A 97 4.21 12.70 -13.92
C VAL A 97 3.06 11.79 -13.48
N GLU A 98 1.82 12.23 -13.60
CA GLU A 98 0.63 11.41 -13.33
C GLU A 98 0.56 10.18 -14.24
N ARG A 99 0.79 10.35 -15.55
CA ARG A 99 0.83 9.22 -16.49
C ARG A 99 1.93 8.20 -16.15
N VAL A 100 3.11 8.67 -15.75
CA VAL A 100 4.19 7.79 -15.27
C VAL A 100 3.76 7.04 -14.01
N GLY A 101 3.17 7.72 -13.05
CA GLY A 101 2.64 7.10 -11.83
C GLY A 101 1.57 6.03 -12.14
N ALA A 102 0.66 6.32 -13.05
CA ALA A 102 -0.36 5.38 -13.49
C ALA A 102 0.25 4.14 -14.15
N ALA A 103 1.27 4.31 -15.01
CA ALA A 103 1.96 3.21 -15.65
C ALA A 103 2.69 2.30 -14.65
N ILE A 104 3.37 2.89 -13.66
CA ILE A 104 4.01 2.16 -12.55
C ILE A 104 2.96 1.38 -11.75
N GLY A 105 1.84 1.99 -11.42
CA GLY A 105 0.75 1.34 -10.68
C GLY A 105 0.11 0.19 -11.44
N GLU A 106 -0.02 0.30 -12.76
CA GLU A 106 -0.52 -0.78 -13.60
C GLU A 106 0.47 -1.96 -13.64
N GLU A 107 1.77 -1.68 -13.77
CA GLU A 107 2.81 -2.70 -13.74
C GLU A 107 2.87 -3.40 -12.36
N ALA A 108 2.80 -2.64 -11.27
CA ALA A 108 2.74 -3.15 -9.91
C ALA A 108 1.57 -4.13 -9.74
N ARG A 109 0.37 -3.73 -10.15
CA ARG A 109 -0.82 -4.58 -10.08
C ARG A 109 -0.69 -5.88 -10.88
N ARG A 110 -0.08 -5.84 -12.07
CA ARG A 110 0.19 -7.04 -12.87
C ARG A 110 1.17 -7.98 -12.19
N GLN A 111 2.06 -7.46 -11.38
CA GLN A 111 3.04 -8.23 -10.60
C GLN A 111 2.52 -8.63 -9.21
N GLY A 112 1.31 -8.24 -8.82
CA GLY A 112 0.74 -8.57 -7.52
C GLY A 112 1.36 -7.76 -6.37
N VAL A 113 1.58 -6.47 -6.60
CA VAL A 113 2.05 -5.46 -5.64
C VAL A 113 0.89 -4.51 -5.33
#